data_33f34f1fbb280725e1150ae7b5b84215
#
_entry.id   33f34f1fbb280725e1150ae7b5b84215
#
_cell.length_a   1.000
_cell.length_b   1.000
_cell.length_c   1.000
_cell.angle_alpha   90.00
_cell.angle_beta   90.00
_cell.angle_gamma   90.00
#
_symmetry.space_group_name_H-M   'P 1'
#
loop_
_entity.id
_entity.type
_entity.pdbx_description
1 polymer ?
#
loop_
_entity_poly.entity_id
_entity_poly.type
_entity_poly.pdbx_seq_one_letter_code
_entity_poly.pdbx_strand_id
1 'polypeptide(L)' 'YVASGAQDAWSDPDAEWLGAREASAAWRLFGHPELPRNAPLAGEPIITEGIGYHRREGGHDLTAWDWMQFLLFLDKNDA' A
#
# COMPACT_ATOMS: atom_id res chain seq x y z
N TYR A 1 -4.39 -1.65 4.57
CA TYR A 1 -3.01 -1.42 4.10
C TYR A 1 -2.52 -2.62 3.31
N VAL A 2 -1.91 -2.39 2.16
CA VAL A 2 -1.35 -3.45 1.32
C VAL A 2 0.15 -3.21 1.16
N ALA A 3 0.95 -4.23 1.47
CA ALA A 3 2.39 -4.17 1.35
C ALA A 3 2.86 -5.23 0.35
N SER A 4 3.70 -4.82 -0.59
CA SER A 4 4.26 -5.70 -1.61
C SER A 4 5.78 -5.74 -1.54
N GLY A 5 6.37 -6.88 -1.89
CA GLY A 5 7.80 -6.99 -2.17
C GLY A 5 8.00 -6.87 -3.67
N ALA A 6 8.87 -5.97 -4.10
CA ALA A 6 9.06 -5.70 -5.54
C ALA A 6 9.56 -6.93 -6.31
N GLN A 7 10.31 -7.82 -5.64
CA GLN A 7 10.83 -9.05 -6.24
C GLN A 7 10.06 -10.30 -5.82
N ASP A 8 8.87 -10.13 -5.19
CA ASP A 8 8.05 -11.25 -4.76
C ASP A 8 7.14 -11.72 -5.91
N ALA A 9 7.68 -12.58 -6.75
CA ALA A 9 6.93 -13.11 -7.90
C ALA A 9 5.73 -13.98 -7.50
N TRP A 10 5.76 -14.60 -6.32
CA TRP A 10 4.67 -15.43 -5.82
C TRP A 10 3.41 -14.61 -5.54
N SER A 11 3.59 -13.46 -4.91
CA SER A 11 2.47 -12.60 -4.54
C SER A 11 2.08 -11.62 -5.64
N ASP A 12 2.89 -11.52 -6.70
CA ASP A 12 2.66 -10.63 -7.83
C ASP A 12 2.38 -9.19 -7.38
N PRO A 13 3.41 -8.38 -7.13
CA PRO A 13 3.23 -7.02 -6.61
C PRO A 13 2.40 -6.11 -7.52
N ASP A 14 2.41 -6.35 -8.84
CA ASP A 14 1.60 -5.57 -9.77
C ASP A 14 0.11 -5.90 -9.60
N ALA A 15 -0.22 -7.17 -9.40
CA ALA A 15 -1.59 -7.58 -9.13
C ALA A 15 -2.06 -7.09 -7.76
N GLU A 16 -1.17 -7.10 -6.76
CA GLU A 16 -1.48 -6.55 -5.45
C GLU A 16 -1.76 -5.05 -5.52
N TRP A 17 -0.96 -4.32 -6.29
CA TRP A 17 -1.19 -2.90 -6.53
C TRP A 17 -2.54 -2.66 -7.21
N LEU A 18 -2.84 -3.41 -8.27
CA LEU A 18 -4.09 -3.27 -8.99
C LEU A 18 -5.29 -3.55 -8.09
N GLY A 19 -5.20 -4.59 -7.25
CA GLY A 19 -6.24 -4.91 -6.29
C GLY A 19 -6.46 -3.78 -5.28
N ALA A 20 -5.38 -3.22 -4.74
CA ALA A 20 -5.47 -2.11 -3.80
C ALA A 20 -6.08 -0.87 -4.46
N ARG A 21 -5.68 -0.57 -5.67
CA ARG A 21 -6.18 0.58 -6.42
C ARG A 21 -7.67 0.43 -6.73
N GLU A 22 -8.11 -0.75 -7.17
CA GLU A 22 -9.52 -1.02 -7.42
C GLU A 22 -10.34 -0.92 -6.13
N ALA A 23 -9.81 -1.45 -5.01
CA ALA A 23 -10.47 -1.32 -3.72
C ALA A 23 -10.56 0.13 -3.27
N SER A 24 -9.57 0.96 -3.58
CA SER A 24 -9.56 2.36 -3.17
C SER A 24 -10.69 3.16 -3.82
N ALA A 25 -11.18 2.73 -4.97
CA ALA A 25 -12.32 3.38 -5.62
C ALA A 25 -13.57 3.30 -4.75
N ALA A 26 -13.73 2.24 -3.96
CA ALA A 26 -14.84 2.12 -3.03
C ALA A 26 -14.74 3.11 -1.86
N TRP A 27 -13.54 3.45 -1.44
CA TRP A 27 -13.31 4.40 -0.34
C TRP A 27 -13.76 5.82 -0.71
N ARG A 28 -13.81 6.12 -2.00
CA ARG A 28 -14.31 7.41 -2.47
C ARG A 28 -15.75 7.65 -2.06
N LEU A 29 -16.54 6.59 -1.94
CA LEU A 29 -17.93 6.67 -1.48
C LEU A 29 -18.02 7.18 -0.03
N PHE A 30 -16.96 7.07 0.72
CA PHE A 30 -16.88 7.51 2.12
C PHE A 30 -16.08 8.81 2.26
N GLY A 31 -15.77 9.48 1.14
CA GLY A 31 -15.04 10.73 1.17
C GLY A 31 -13.53 10.59 1.30
N HIS A 32 -13.00 9.38 1.13
CA HIS A 32 -11.55 9.15 1.19
C HIS A 32 -10.91 9.24 -0.20
N PRO A 33 -9.65 9.63 -0.29
CA PRO A 33 -8.96 9.69 -1.59
C PRO A 33 -8.73 8.30 -2.16
N GLU A 34 -8.72 8.21 -3.49
CA GLU A 34 -8.31 7.00 -4.20
C GLU A 34 -6.79 6.93 -4.30
N LEU A 35 -6.26 5.72 -4.50
CA LEU A 35 -4.87 5.55 -4.87
C LEU A 35 -4.63 6.11 -6.29
N PRO A 36 -3.42 6.60 -6.58
CA PRO A 36 -3.12 7.17 -7.89
C PRO A 36 -3.16 6.12 -9.00
N ARG A 37 -3.13 6.59 -10.24
CA ARG A 37 -3.21 5.70 -11.40
C ARG A 37 -2.00 4.78 -11.52
N ASN A 38 -0.82 5.32 -11.26
CA ASN A 38 0.42 4.58 -11.41
C ASN A 38 0.92 4.08 -10.06
N ALA A 39 1.48 2.87 -10.06
CA ALA A 39 2.07 2.30 -8.85
C ALA A 39 3.27 3.15 -8.41
N PRO A 40 3.49 3.28 -7.08
CA PRO A 40 4.67 3.96 -6.59
C PRO A 40 5.92 3.13 -6.85
N LEU A 41 7.07 3.80 -6.85
CA LEU A 41 8.35 3.11 -6.88
C LEU A 41 8.61 2.41 -5.55
N ALA A 42 9.49 1.41 -5.56
CA ALA A 42 9.89 0.75 -4.34
C ALA A 42 10.47 1.76 -3.35
N GLY A 43 10.06 1.67 -2.09
CA GLY A 43 10.49 2.60 -1.06
C GLY A 43 9.71 3.91 -0.99
N GLU A 44 8.70 4.10 -1.82
CA GLU A 44 7.85 5.29 -1.81
C GLU A 44 6.43 4.93 -1.37
N PRO A 45 6.14 4.92 -0.07
CA PRO A 45 4.82 4.55 0.42
C PRO A 45 3.77 5.61 0.12
N ILE A 46 2.55 5.14 -0.08
CA ILE A 46 1.37 6.00 -0.18
C ILE A 46 0.52 5.72 1.03
N ILE A 47 0.37 6.70 1.90
CA ILE A 47 -0.42 6.58 3.12
C ILE A 47 -1.50 7.65 3.09
N THR A 48 -2.75 7.22 2.94
CA THR A 48 -3.89 8.12 2.92
C THR A 48 -4.86 7.78 4.05
N GLU A 49 -5.89 8.58 4.19
CA GLU A 49 -7.00 8.23 5.05
C GLU A 49 -7.80 7.12 4.39
N GLY A 50 -7.87 5.98 5.04
CA GLY A 50 -8.65 4.83 4.61
C GLY A 50 -7.84 3.75 3.92
N ILE A 51 -6.83 4.08 3.13
CA ILE A 51 -6.03 3.07 2.45
C ILE A 51 -4.57 3.49 2.36
N GLY A 52 -3.68 2.50 2.42
CA GLY A 52 -2.26 2.71 2.24
C GLY A 52 -1.66 1.59 1.41
N TYR A 53 -0.56 1.88 0.74
CA TYR A 53 0.17 0.91 -0.07
C TYR A 53 1.64 1.25 -0.08
N HIS A 54 2.48 0.23 -0.04
CA HIS A 54 3.89 0.41 -0.37
C HIS A 54 4.43 -0.80 -1.10
N ARG A 55 5.53 -0.58 -1.83
CA ARG A 55 6.31 -1.60 -2.49
C ARG A 55 7.72 -1.51 -1.94
N ARG A 56 8.20 -2.57 -1.34
CA ARG A 56 9.54 -2.63 -0.75
C ARG A 56 10.46 -3.40 -1.68
N GLU A 57 11.72 -3.00 -1.78
CA GLU A 57 12.73 -3.83 -2.43
C GLU A 57 12.85 -5.15 -1.68
N GLY A 58 12.96 -6.26 -2.41
CA GLY A 58 13.11 -7.58 -1.84
C GLY A 58 11.95 -8.50 -2.16
N GLY A 59 12.05 -9.72 -1.66
CA GLY A 59 11.10 -10.78 -1.92
C GLY A 59 10.00 -10.89 -0.87
N HIS A 60 9.49 -12.09 -0.70
CA HIS A 60 8.40 -12.39 0.21
C HIS A 60 8.89 -12.37 1.66
N ASP A 61 8.65 -11.28 2.35
CA ASP A 61 9.14 -11.08 3.72
C ASP A 61 8.37 -9.91 4.38
N LEU A 62 8.58 -9.74 5.69
CA LEU A 62 8.16 -8.58 6.44
C LEU A 62 9.39 -8.03 7.16
N THR A 63 9.72 -6.78 6.88
CA THR A 63 10.89 -6.12 7.46
C THR A 63 10.48 -5.06 8.47
N ALA A 64 11.46 -4.55 9.22
CA ALA A 64 11.22 -3.44 10.16
C ALA A 64 10.68 -2.20 9.42
N TRP A 65 11.13 -1.97 8.19
CA TRP A 65 10.64 -0.86 7.38
C TRP A 65 9.13 -1.01 7.05
N ASP A 66 8.69 -2.25 6.72
CA ASP A 66 7.27 -2.53 6.48
C ASP A 66 6.44 -2.19 7.73
N TRP A 67 6.89 -2.66 8.90
CA TRP A 67 6.19 -2.39 10.16
C TRP A 67 6.14 -0.90 10.47
N MET A 68 7.18 -0.16 10.16
CA MET A 68 7.18 1.30 10.34
C MET A 68 6.07 1.94 9.51
N GLN A 69 5.90 1.50 8.26
CA GLN A 69 4.85 2.04 7.40
C GLN A 69 3.46 1.70 7.93
N PHE A 70 3.26 0.49 8.45
CA PHE A 70 1.98 0.11 9.07
C PHE A 70 1.66 1.00 10.26
N LEU A 71 2.64 1.29 11.11
CA LEU A 71 2.43 2.16 12.26
C LEU A 71 2.11 3.59 11.84
N LEU A 72 2.78 4.10 10.83
CA LEU A 72 2.49 5.43 10.28
C LEU A 72 1.06 5.50 9.72
N PHE A 73 0.62 4.45 9.05
CA PHE A 73 -0.74 4.38 8.54
C PHE A 73 -1.77 4.37 9.67
N LEU A 74 -1.53 3.56 10.71
CA LEU A 74 -2.42 3.51 11.86
C LEU A 74 -2.48 4.87 12.56
N ASP A 75 -1.34 5.52 12.72
CA ASP A 75 -1.29 6.84 13.35
C ASP A 75 -2.09 7.88 12.56
N LYS A 76 -1.95 7.87 11.24
CA LYS A 76 -2.69 8.80 10.37
C LYS A 76 -4.20 8.57 10.43
N ASN A 77 -4.63 7.30 10.61
CA ASN A 77 -6.04 6.93 10.58
C ASN A 77 -6.68 6.79 11.97
N ASP A 78 -5.88 6.96 13.01
CA ASP A 78 -6.37 6.98 14.39
C ASP A 78 -6.96 8.36 14.67
N ALA A 79 -8.23 8.39 14.84
CA ALA A 79 -8.95 9.64 15.06
C ALA A 79 -8.95 10.04 16.54
#